data_dae31d7d8c4ecc101df45d787fae8d3b
#
_entry.id   dae31d7d8c4ecc101df45d787fae8d3b
#
_cell.length_a   1.000
_cell.length_b   1.000
_cell.length_c   1.000
_cell.angle_alpha   90.00
_cell.angle_beta   90.00
_cell.angle_gamma   90.00
#
_symmetry.space_group_name_H-M   'P 1'
#
loop_
_entity.id
_entity.type
_entity.pdbx_description
1 polymer ?
#
loop_
_entity_poly.entity_id
_entity_poly.type
_entity_poly.pdbx_seq_one_letter_code
_entity_poly.pdbx_strand_id
1 'polypeptide(L)'
;MERIIYFDLETKYSAEEVGGWENIEDMGMSVGVIWDSVDQQFSVYLDHQTNELVEHCKRSDQIVGFNHVGFDYRVLAGACHAEAQMRSRLHTELAGLNNLDMLVELKKVLGHRLKLESVARSTLGTG
;
A
#
# COMPACT_ATOMS: atom_id res chain seq x y z
N MET A 1 -19.33 11.66 8.95
CA MET A 1 -19.21 10.21 8.71
C MET A 1 -17.75 9.84 8.52
N GLU A 2 -17.30 8.83 9.22
CA GLU A 2 -15.91 8.38 9.13
C GLU A 2 -15.64 7.72 7.76
N ARG A 3 -14.57 8.13 7.11
CA ARG A 3 -14.15 7.58 5.81
C ARG A 3 -13.04 6.55 6.05
N ILE A 4 -13.38 5.29 5.83
CA ILE A 4 -12.43 4.19 5.92
C ILE A 4 -12.18 3.70 4.50
N ILE A 5 -10.91 3.58 4.13
CA ILE A 5 -10.56 3.03 2.82
C ILE A 5 -9.75 1.75 2.97
N TYR A 6 -9.94 0.88 2.00
CA TYR A 6 -9.19 -0.37 1.87
C TYR A 6 -8.32 -0.22 0.63
N PHE A 7 -7.02 -0.33 0.80
CA PHE A 7 -6.04 0.08 -0.19
C PHE A 7 -5.12 -1.07 -0.58
N ASP A 8 -4.87 -1.21 -1.88
CA ASP A 8 -3.89 -2.13 -2.43
C ASP A 8 -3.36 -1.58 -3.74
N LEU A 9 -2.11 -1.92 -4.09
CA LEU A 9 -1.57 -1.54 -5.39
C LEU A 9 -0.72 -2.67 -5.97
N GLU A 10 -0.55 -2.60 -7.29
CA GLU A 10 0.32 -3.50 -8.03
C GLU A 10 1.48 -2.70 -8.60
N THR A 11 2.65 -3.32 -8.68
CA THR A 11 3.87 -2.66 -9.18
C THR A 11 4.09 -2.91 -10.66
N LYS A 12 4.85 -2.01 -11.32
CA LYS A 12 5.28 -2.19 -12.70
C LYS A 12 6.41 -3.20 -12.81
N TYR A 13 7.32 -3.15 -11.86
CA TYR A 13 8.53 -3.97 -11.87
C TYR A 13 8.62 -4.80 -10.62
N SER A 14 9.26 -5.96 -10.73
CA SER A 14 9.55 -6.82 -9.58
C SER A 14 10.77 -6.28 -8.82
N ALA A 15 10.98 -6.79 -7.61
CA ALA A 15 12.18 -6.46 -6.83
C ALA A 15 13.44 -6.83 -7.62
N GLU A 16 13.45 -7.98 -8.28
CA GLU A 16 14.59 -8.43 -9.09
C GLU A 16 14.89 -7.46 -10.23
N GLU A 17 13.84 -6.97 -10.91
CA GLU A 17 14.01 -6.05 -12.04
C GLU A 17 14.60 -4.71 -11.64
N VAL A 18 14.40 -4.27 -10.41
CA VAL A 18 14.97 -3.00 -9.93
C VAL A 18 16.25 -3.18 -9.12
N GLY A 19 16.78 -4.40 -9.06
CA GLY A 19 18.07 -4.66 -8.42
C GLY A 19 18.00 -5.07 -6.95
N GLY A 20 16.82 -5.37 -6.44
CA GLY A 20 16.64 -5.87 -5.08
C GLY A 20 15.59 -5.13 -4.27
N TRP A 21 15.28 -5.68 -3.10
CA TRP A 21 14.26 -5.14 -2.20
C TRP A 21 14.63 -3.79 -1.59
N GLU A 22 15.90 -3.42 -1.60
CA GLU A 22 16.34 -2.09 -1.16
C GLU A 22 15.91 -0.98 -2.11
N ASN A 23 15.49 -1.35 -3.32
CA ASN A 23 15.06 -0.40 -4.35
C ASN A 23 13.54 -0.40 -4.58
N ILE A 24 12.77 -0.65 -3.53
CA ILE A 24 11.30 -0.68 -3.60
C ILE A 24 10.74 0.60 -4.24
N GLU A 25 11.33 1.75 -3.95
CA GLU A 25 10.88 3.04 -4.49
C GLU A 25 10.99 3.14 -6.01
N ASP A 26 11.75 2.25 -6.64
CA ASP A 26 11.92 2.23 -8.09
C ASP A 26 10.98 1.26 -8.80
N MET A 27 10.16 0.52 -8.05
CA MET A 27 9.28 -0.50 -8.65
C MET A 27 8.13 0.08 -9.46
N GLY A 28 7.75 1.32 -9.19
CA GLY A 28 6.65 1.97 -9.90
C GLY A 28 5.29 1.36 -9.61
N MET A 29 4.23 2.14 -9.79
CA MET A 29 2.85 1.66 -9.62
C MET A 29 2.23 1.41 -10.98
N SER A 30 1.68 0.22 -11.22
CA SER A 30 0.90 -0.05 -12.41
C SER A 30 -0.56 0.32 -12.19
N VAL A 31 -1.11 -0.03 -11.03
CA VAL A 31 -2.49 0.29 -10.66
C VAL A 31 -2.62 0.33 -9.15
N GLY A 32 -3.43 1.25 -8.65
CA GLY A 32 -3.84 1.28 -7.25
C GLY A 32 -5.35 1.21 -7.16
N VAL A 33 -5.87 0.52 -6.15
CA VAL A 33 -7.30 0.34 -5.96
C VAL A 33 -7.66 0.72 -4.53
N ILE A 34 -8.74 1.48 -4.40
CA ILE A 34 -9.30 1.84 -3.09
C ILE A 34 -10.78 1.48 -3.09
N TRP A 35 -11.23 0.81 -2.03
CA TRP A 35 -12.65 0.74 -1.71
C TRP A 35 -12.92 1.75 -0.60
N ASP A 36 -13.90 2.62 -0.82
CA ASP A 36 -14.18 3.75 0.06
C ASP A 36 -15.53 3.54 0.76
N SER A 37 -15.54 3.57 2.09
CA SER A 37 -16.75 3.28 2.88
C SER A 37 -17.80 4.37 2.78
N VAL A 38 -17.42 5.61 2.49
CA VAL A 38 -18.38 6.71 2.35
C VAL A 38 -19.05 6.64 0.99
N ASP A 39 -18.25 6.51 -0.07
CA ASP A 39 -18.75 6.45 -1.45
C ASP A 39 -19.33 5.07 -1.80
N GLN A 40 -19.00 4.05 -1.01
CA GLN A 40 -19.42 2.66 -1.20
C GLN A 40 -19.12 2.17 -2.61
N GLN A 41 -17.91 2.44 -3.09
CA GLN A 41 -17.48 2.04 -4.42
C GLN A 41 -15.96 1.93 -4.47
N PHE A 42 -15.48 1.22 -5.51
CA PHE A 42 -14.07 1.15 -5.83
C PHE A 42 -13.65 2.35 -6.66
N SER A 43 -12.43 2.81 -6.41
CA SER A 43 -11.74 3.78 -7.27
C SER A 43 -10.47 3.10 -7.76
N VAL A 44 -10.20 3.22 -9.06
CA VAL A 44 -9.01 2.66 -9.69
C VAL A 44 -8.12 3.82 -10.14
N TYR A 45 -6.86 3.77 -9.74
CA TYR A 45 -5.86 4.78 -10.08
C TYR A 45 -4.80 4.13 -10.95
N LEU A 46 -4.59 4.68 -12.14
CA LEU A 46 -3.59 4.17 -13.07
C LEU A 46 -2.21 4.80 -12.78
N ASP A 47 -1.20 4.37 -13.52
CA ASP A 47 0.19 4.75 -13.27
C ASP A 47 0.46 6.26 -13.30
N HIS A 48 -0.35 7.02 -14.02
CA HIS A 48 -0.23 8.48 -14.11
C HIS A 48 -1.09 9.22 -13.07
N GLN A 49 -1.76 8.49 -12.19
CA GLN A 49 -2.69 9.05 -11.22
C GLN A 49 -2.22 8.82 -9.77
N THR A 50 -0.91 8.73 -9.57
CA THR A 50 -0.35 8.50 -8.24
C THR A 50 -0.67 9.64 -7.27
N ASN A 51 -0.69 10.89 -7.75
CA ASN A 51 -1.00 12.03 -6.90
C ASN A 51 -2.45 12.01 -6.43
N GLU A 52 -3.38 11.63 -7.31
CA GLU A 52 -4.79 11.50 -6.94
C GLU A 52 -4.99 10.41 -5.89
N LEU A 53 -4.26 9.31 -6.02
CA LEU A 53 -4.29 8.22 -5.04
C LEU A 53 -3.81 8.71 -3.66
N VAL A 54 -2.70 9.44 -3.64
CA VAL A 54 -2.16 10.02 -2.40
C VAL A 54 -3.19 10.94 -1.75
N GLU A 55 -3.84 11.79 -2.52
CA GLU A 55 -4.85 12.70 -2.00
C GLU A 55 -6.05 11.95 -1.41
N HIS A 56 -6.46 10.86 -2.04
CA HIS A 56 -7.54 10.01 -1.51
C HIS A 56 -7.14 9.43 -0.15
N CYS A 57 -5.91 8.92 -0.03
CA CYS A 57 -5.39 8.44 1.25
C CYS A 57 -5.43 9.53 2.32
N LYS A 58 -4.98 10.73 1.98
CA LYS A 58 -4.90 11.85 2.93
C LYS A 58 -6.28 12.34 3.40
N ARG A 59 -7.32 12.19 2.58
CA ARG A 59 -8.69 12.56 2.95
C ARG A 59 -9.35 11.55 3.88
N SER A 60 -8.77 10.39 4.02
CA SER A 60 -9.40 9.28 4.73
C SER A 60 -9.17 9.37 6.23
N ASP A 61 -10.12 8.88 7.01
CA ASP A 61 -9.99 8.82 8.47
C ASP A 61 -9.22 7.59 8.92
N GLN A 62 -9.28 6.52 8.14
CA GLN A 62 -8.51 5.30 8.39
C GLN A 62 -8.19 4.61 7.07
N ILE A 63 -6.99 4.06 6.97
CA ILE A 63 -6.52 3.31 5.79
C ILE A 63 -6.20 1.89 6.22
N VAL A 64 -6.88 0.93 5.62
CA VAL A 64 -6.67 -0.50 5.87
C VAL A 64 -5.92 -1.11 4.70
N GLY A 65 -4.84 -1.82 4.99
CA GLY A 65 -4.06 -2.50 3.97
C GLY A 65 -3.29 -3.67 4.55
N PHE A 66 -2.51 -4.34 3.72
CA PHE A 66 -1.66 -5.46 4.12
C PHE A 66 -0.22 -5.13 3.77
N ASN A 67 0.62 -4.91 4.77
CA ASN A 67 2.02 -4.50 4.62
C ASN A 67 2.15 -3.19 3.82
N HIS A 68 1.14 -2.34 3.87
CA HIS A 68 1.11 -1.15 3.03
C HIS A 68 2.03 -0.05 3.54
N VAL A 69 2.22 0.07 4.84
CA VAL A 69 3.11 1.10 5.39
C VAL A 69 4.56 0.84 4.99
N GLY A 70 5.00 -0.40 5.06
CA GLY A 70 6.37 -0.77 4.72
C GLY A 70 6.63 -1.05 3.25
N PHE A 71 5.60 -1.27 2.45
CA PHE A 71 5.76 -1.61 1.03
C PHE A 71 5.01 -0.65 0.11
N ASP A 72 3.67 -0.70 0.09
CA ASP A 72 2.87 0.07 -0.87
C ASP A 72 3.16 1.56 -0.81
N TYR A 73 3.32 2.11 0.39
CA TYR A 73 3.63 3.53 0.56
C TYR A 73 5.02 3.89 0.04
N ARG A 74 5.99 2.96 0.12
CA ARG A 74 7.31 3.19 -0.45
C ARG A 74 7.26 3.18 -1.97
N VAL A 75 6.51 2.26 -2.55
CA VAL A 75 6.27 2.21 -4.00
C VAL A 75 5.62 3.51 -4.46
N LEU A 76 4.57 3.94 -3.75
CA LEU A 76 3.83 5.15 -4.07
C LEU A 76 4.71 6.40 -3.97
N ALA A 77 5.50 6.50 -2.92
CA ALA A 77 6.43 7.62 -2.75
C ALA A 77 7.44 7.69 -3.89
N GLY A 78 7.96 6.54 -4.31
CA GLY A 78 8.88 6.45 -5.45
C GLY A 78 8.23 6.80 -6.77
N ALA A 79 6.97 6.44 -6.95
CA ALA A 79 6.21 6.75 -8.16
C ALA A 79 5.88 8.25 -8.27
N CYS A 80 5.69 8.92 -7.11
CA CYS A 80 5.37 10.34 -7.08
C CYS A 80 6.60 11.24 -7.21
N HIS A 81 7.76 10.80 -6.74
CA HIS A 81 8.95 11.64 -6.65
C HIS A 81 10.20 10.88 -7.10
N ALA A 82 11.11 11.61 -7.78
CA ALA A 82 12.41 11.06 -8.20
C ALA A 82 13.47 11.24 -7.11
N GLU A 83 13.37 12.29 -6.30
CA GLU A 83 14.39 12.62 -5.30
C GLU A 83 14.20 11.87 -4.00
N ALA A 84 15.27 11.31 -3.45
CA ALA A 84 15.24 10.51 -2.23
C ALA A 84 14.62 11.26 -1.05
N GLN A 85 14.94 12.56 -0.90
CA GLN A 85 14.42 13.38 0.19
C GLN A 85 12.91 13.55 0.09
N MET A 86 12.38 13.77 -1.11
CA MET A 86 10.94 13.91 -1.33
C MET A 86 10.21 12.59 -1.14
N ARG A 87 10.83 11.49 -1.56
CA ARG A 87 10.30 10.13 -1.34
C ARG A 87 10.18 9.84 0.15
N SER A 88 11.22 10.15 0.91
CA SER A 88 11.24 9.93 2.35
C SER A 88 10.17 10.78 3.06
N ARG A 89 10.02 12.03 2.63
CA ARG A 89 9.02 12.93 3.20
C ARG A 89 7.60 12.42 2.98
N LEU A 90 7.29 12.00 1.76
CA LEU A 90 5.96 11.47 1.45
C LEU A 90 5.69 10.18 2.21
N HIS A 91 6.67 9.27 2.28
CA HIS A 91 6.53 8.05 3.05
C HIS A 91 6.22 8.36 4.52
N THR A 92 6.93 9.32 5.11
CA THR A 92 6.71 9.73 6.50
C THR A 92 5.30 10.29 6.70
N GLU A 93 4.82 11.11 5.75
CA GLU A 93 3.45 11.66 5.82
C GLU A 93 2.41 10.54 5.78
N LEU A 94 2.55 9.60 4.86
CA LEU A 94 1.59 8.49 4.73
C LEU A 94 1.64 7.56 5.94
N ALA A 95 2.84 7.26 6.42
CA ALA A 95 3.02 6.43 7.61
C ALA A 95 2.44 7.06 8.86
N GLY A 96 2.34 8.39 8.89
CA GLY A 96 1.76 9.14 10.01
C GLY A 96 0.24 9.21 10.01
N LEU A 97 -0.42 8.75 8.95
CA LEU A 97 -1.88 8.69 8.90
C LEU A 97 -2.39 7.56 9.80
N ASN A 98 -3.70 7.48 9.96
CA ASN A 98 -4.31 6.40 10.75
C ASN A 98 -4.35 5.12 9.91
N ASN A 99 -3.31 4.30 10.04
CA ASN A 99 -3.15 3.07 9.27
C ASN A 99 -3.48 1.84 10.11
N LEU A 100 -4.28 0.95 9.54
CA LEU A 100 -4.46 -0.40 10.07
C LEU A 100 -3.77 -1.36 9.11
N ASP A 101 -2.59 -1.82 9.49
CA ASP A 101 -1.80 -2.75 8.67
C ASP A 101 -2.10 -4.17 9.15
N MET A 102 -2.81 -4.93 8.33
CA MET A 102 -3.24 -6.28 8.67
C MET A 102 -2.07 -7.22 8.90
N LEU A 103 -0.93 -7.01 8.22
CA LEU A 103 0.24 -7.83 8.45
C LEU A 103 0.80 -7.60 9.85
N VAL A 104 0.86 -6.34 10.28
CA VAL A 104 1.33 -5.98 11.63
C VAL A 104 0.44 -6.62 12.69
N GLU A 105 -0.89 -6.53 12.49
CA GLU A 105 -1.85 -7.09 13.44
C GLU A 105 -1.74 -8.62 13.51
N LEU A 106 -1.61 -9.29 12.36
CA LEU A 106 -1.42 -10.74 12.32
C LEU A 106 -0.12 -11.17 12.99
N LYS A 107 0.94 -10.38 12.79
CA LYS A 107 2.24 -10.65 13.41
C LYS A 107 2.15 -10.59 14.94
N LYS A 108 1.41 -9.62 15.47
CA LYS A 108 1.18 -9.50 16.92
C LYS A 108 0.46 -10.72 17.48
N VAL A 109 -0.55 -11.21 16.74
CA VAL A 109 -1.36 -12.35 17.19
C VAL A 109 -0.59 -13.67 17.06
N LEU A 110 0.09 -13.88 15.95
CA LEU A 110 0.74 -15.17 15.64
C LEU A 110 2.22 -15.21 16.00
N GLY A 111 2.81 -14.07 16.36
CA GLY A 111 4.21 -13.99 16.75
C GLY A 111 5.20 -14.12 15.62
N HIS A 112 4.74 -14.19 14.38
CA HIS A 112 5.62 -14.25 13.21
C HIS A 112 4.95 -13.64 11.99
N ARG A 113 5.79 -13.28 11.02
CA ARG A 113 5.33 -12.66 9.78
C ARG A 113 4.70 -13.68 8.84
N LEU A 114 3.52 -13.34 8.27
CA LEU A 114 2.84 -14.14 7.28
C LEU A 114 2.76 -13.38 5.96
N LYS A 115 2.71 -14.14 4.85
CA LYS A 115 2.45 -13.58 3.53
C LYS A 115 0.95 -13.71 3.25
N LEU A 116 0.39 -12.72 2.55
CA LEU A 116 -1.04 -12.71 2.21
C LEU A 116 -1.44 -13.97 1.42
N GLU A 117 -0.62 -14.38 0.46
CA GLU A 117 -0.88 -15.58 -0.33
C GLU A 117 -0.96 -16.85 0.53
N SER A 118 -0.12 -16.94 1.57
CA SER A 118 -0.15 -18.07 2.48
C SER A 118 -1.42 -18.06 3.32
N VAL A 119 -1.86 -16.88 3.77
CA VAL A 119 -3.10 -16.72 4.50
C VAL A 119 -4.29 -17.10 3.62
N ALA A 120 -4.33 -16.59 2.40
CA ALA A 120 -5.41 -16.88 1.45
C ALA A 120 -5.45 -18.37 1.11
N ARG A 121 -4.30 -18.99 0.90
CA ARG A 121 -4.20 -20.42 0.60
C ARG A 121 -4.75 -21.28 1.72
N SER A 122 -4.38 -20.98 2.95
CA SER A 122 -4.88 -21.69 4.12
C SER A 122 -6.40 -21.51 4.28
N THR A 123 -6.89 -20.30 4.11
CA THR A 123 -8.31 -19.97 4.26
C THR A 123 -9.17 -20.63 3.19
N LEU A 124 -8.70 -20.64 1.94
CA LEU A 124 -9.44 -21.18 0.81
C LEU A 124 -9.22 -22.68 0.60
N GLY A 125 -8.31 -23.30 1.35
CA GLY A 125 -8.02 -24.70 1.21
C GLY A 125 -7.27 -25.06 -0.07
N THR A 126 -6.67 -24.09 -0.75
CA THR A 126 -5.87 -24.32 -1.96
C THR A 126 -4.43 -24.54 -1.53
N GLY A 127 -4.01 -25.77 -1.59
CA GLY A 127 -2.70 -26.22 -1.09
C GLY A 127 -1.52 -25.78 -1.89
#